data_0f7c044be039341510d6301627ae6d38
#
_entry.id   0f7c044be039341510d6301627ae6d38
#
_cell.length_a   1.000
_cell.length_b   1.000
_cell.length_c   1.000
_cell.angle_alpha   90.00
_cell.angle_beta   90.00
_cell.angle_gamma   90.00
#
_symmetry.space_group_name_H-M   'P 1'
#
loop_
_entity.id
_entity.type
_entity.pdbx_description
1 polymer ?
#
loop_
_entity_poly.entity_id
_entity_poly.type
_entity_poly.pdbx_seq_one_letter_code
_entity_poly.pdbx_strand_id
1 'polypeptide(L)'
;KYNCAHHELIASAKAVKLAHEIIGEDCMVGCMLAGGSFYPYSCDPKDVWQAKQTERGNYFFIDVQSRGRYPNYALKWMERDGVVLDWQEEDEQILAEGTVDFIGFSYYCSRCDTADPEVSAKRTAANAFRTVRNPHLQASEWGWQIDPLGLRLTQNDLYDKYQKTLFICETGMGG
;
A
#
# COMPACT_ATOMS: atom_id res chain seq x y z
N LYS A 1 3.60 -1.06 18.08
CA LYS A 1 3.05 -0.80 16.75
C LYS A 1 3.85 -1.56 15.66
N TYR A 2 5.15 -1.28 15.48
CA TYR A 2 5.97 -1.95 14.45
C TYR A 2 6.12 -3.46 14.66
N ASN A 3 6.32 -3.91 15.90
CA ASN A 3 6.41 -5.36 16.20
C ASN A 3 5.07 -6.07 15.97
N CYS A 4 3.95 -5.41 16.23
CA CYS A 4 2.62 -5.96 15.90
C CYS A 4 2.50 -6.21 14.39
N ALA A 5 2.83 -5.19 13.59
CA ALA A 5 2.84 -5.32 12.12
C ALA A 5 3.82 -6.40 11.62
N HIS A 6 5.00 -6.52 12.27
CA HIS A 6 5.95 -7.56 11.95
C HIS A 6 5.36 -8.96 12.17
N HIS A 7 4.76 -9.19 13.34
CA HIS A 7 4.13 -10.48 13.64
C HIS A 7 2.94 -10.79 12.69
N GLU A 8 2.18 -9.76 12.26
CA GLU A 8 1.13 -9.94 11.26
C GLU A 8 1.69 -10.35 9.89
N LEU A 9 2.82 -9.78 9.47
CA LEU A 9 3.50 -10.16 8.23
C LEU A 9 4.05 -11.60 8.28
N ILE A 10 4.63 -12.00 9.42
CA ILE A 10 5.08 -13.39 9.64
C ILE A 10 3.88 -14.36 9.63
N ALA A 11 2.78 -14.01 10.30
CA ALA A 11 1.56 -14.81 10.30
C ALA A 11 0.96 -14.95 8.89
N SER A 12 0.96 -13.85 8.10
CA SER A 12 0.56 -13.87 6.69
C SER A 12 1.40 -14.84 5.86
N ALA A 13 2.73 -14.79 5.99
CA ALA A 13 3.62 -15.68 5.27
C ALA A 13 3.43 -17.16 5.66
N LYS A 14 3.27 -17.44 6.95
CA LYS A 14 2.94 -18.79 7.44
C LYS A 14 1.60 -19.30 6.90
N ALA A 15 0.60 -18.43 6.81
CA ALA A 15 -0.71 -18.78 6.26
C ALA A 15 -0.64 -19.15 4.77
N VAL A 16 0.15 -18.41 3.97
CA VAL A 16 0.38 -18.73 2.55
C VAL A 16 1.02 -20.11 2.41
N LYS A 17 2.11 -20.36 3.13
CA LYS A 17 2.80 -21.67 3.12
C LYS A 17 1.85 -22.81 3.49
N LEU A 18 1.12 -22.65 4.59
CA LEU A 18 0.19 -23.67 5.07
C LEU A 18 -0.94 -23.95 4.08
N ALA A 19 -1.45 -22.91 3.40
CA ALA A 19 -2.48 -23.07 2.36
C ALA A 19 -1.96 -23.91 1.19
N HIS A 20 -0.76 -23.64 0.70
CA HIS A 20 -0.15 -24.42 -0.37
C HIS A 20 0.16 -25.86 0.06
N GLU A 21 0.61 -26.08 1.30
CA GLU A 21 0.88 -27.43 1.84
C GLU A 21 -0.39 -28.27 1.97
N ILE A 22 -1.52 -27.67 2.39
CA ILE A 22 -2.77 -28.40 2.65
C ILE A 22 -3.61 -28.56 1.38
N ILE A 23 -3.73 -27.51 0.59
CA ILE A 23 -4.63 -27.46 -0.58
C ILE A 23 -3.91 -27.88 -1.85
N GLY A 24 -2.62 -27.58 -1.96
CA GLY A 24 -1.77 -27.90 -3.11
C GLY A 24 -1.51 -26.71 -4.03
N GLU A 25 -0.87 -27.00 -5.18
CA GLU A 25 -0.37 -26.00 -6.13
C GLU A 25 -1.47 -25.17 -6.82
N ASP A 26 -2.70 -25.65 -6.85
CA ASP A 26 -3.85 -24.91 -7.41
C ASP A 26 -4.39 -23.83 -6.47
N CYS A 27 -3.91 -23.80 -5.23
CA CYS A 27 -4.28 -22.78 -4.26
C CYS A 27 -3.59 -21.45 -4.55
N MET A 28 -4.37 -20.37 -4.62
CA MET A 28 -3.83 -19.01 -4.71
C MET A 28 -4.22 -18.19 -3.48
N VAL A 29 -3.23 -17.63 -2.81
CA VAL A 29 -3.40 -16.78 -1.62
C VAL A 29 -2.95 -15.36 -1.95
N GLY A 30 -3.82 -14.38 -1.76
CA GLY A 30 -3.53 -12.97 -2.02
C GLY A 30 -3.44 -12.13 -0.75
N CYS A 31 -2.97 -10.91 -0.93
CA CYS A 31 -3.06 -9.85 0.07
C CYS A 31 -4.16 -8.86 -0.30
N MET A 32 -4.41 -7.89 0.59
CA MET A 32 -5.38 -6.81 0.36
C MET A 32 -4.72 -5.45 0.61
N LEU A 33 -4.87 -4.55 -0.36
CA LEU A 33 -4.37 -3.18 -0.30
C LEU A 33 -5.53 -2.18 -0.43
N ALA A 34 -5.55 -1.13 0.37
CA ALA A 34 -6.33 0.06 0.08
C ALA A 34 -5.64 0.83 -1.08
N GLY A 35 -6.00 0.50 -2.31
CA GLY A 35 -5.39 1.02 -3.53
C GLY A 35 -5.68 2.49 -3.78
N GLY A 36 -5.03 3.04 -4.79
CA GLY A 36 -5.15 4.42 -5.25
C GLY A 36 -3.82 5.16 -5.21
N SER A 37 -3.52 5.84 -6.31
CA SER A 37 -2.32 6.65 -6.47
C SER A 37 -2.32 7.85 -5.54
N PHE A 38 -1.14 8.28 -5.10
CA PHE A 38 -0.92 9.52 -4.37
C PHE A 38 -0.30 10.55 -5.31
N TYR A 39 -1.12 11.42 -5.87
CA TYR A 39 -0.62 12.51 -6.73
C TYR A 39 0.07 13.59 -5.91
N PRO A 40 1.17 14.17 -6.40
CA PRO A 40 1.68 15.40 -5.83
C PRO A 40 0.69 16.55 -6.12
N TYR A 41 0.50 17.46 -5.17
CA TYR A 41 -0.37 18.62 -5.34
C TYR A 41 0.14 19.56 -6.45
N SER A 42 1.45 19.65 -6.59
CA SER A 42 2.13 20.41 -7.63
C SER A 42 3.34 19.66 -8.19
N CYS A 43 3.96 20.20 -9.24
CA CYS A 43 5.23 19.69 -9.76
C CYS A 43 6.46 20.14 -8.94
N ASP A 44 6.29 20.81 -7.81
CA ASP A 44 7.40 21.09 -6.90
C ASP A 44 8.03 19.77 -6.44
N PRO A 45 9.36 19.60 -6.55
CA PRO A 45 10.04 18.39 -6.10
C PRO A 45 9.73 17.99 -4.65
N LYS A 46 9.41 18.94 -3.78
CA LYS A 46 9.01 18.66 -2.39
C LYS A 46 7.64 17.98 -2.32
N ASP A 47 6.68 18.39 -3.13
CA ASP A 47 5.35 17.77 -3.23
C ASP A 47 5.48 16.37 -3.82
N VAL A 48 6.27 16.22 -4.88
CA VAL A 48 6.55 14.90 -5.50
C VAL A 48 7.18 13.95 -4.49
N TRP A 49 8.15 14.44 -3.72
CA TRP A 49 8.79 13.65 -2.66
C TRP A 49 7.79 13.26 -1.56
N GLN A 50 6.98 14.21 -1.10
CA GLN A 50 5.97 13.97 -0.07
C GLN A 50 4.95 12.91 -0.51
N ALA A 51 4.38 13.04 -1.70
CA ALA A 51 3.46 12.06 -2.26
C ALA A 51 4.08 10.67 -2.33
N LYS A 52 5.35 10.58 -2.78
CA LYS A 52 6.10 9.31 -2.83
C LYS A 52 6.34 8.69 -1.45
N GLN A 53 6.60 9.49 -0.41
CA GLN A 53 6.75 8.97 0.95
C GLN A 53 5.43 8.41 1.49
N THR A 54 4.32 9.10 1.25
CA THR A 54 2.99 8.67 1.67
C THR A 54 2.58 7.38 0.93
N GLU A 55 2.85 7.29 -0.36
CA GLU A 55 2.63 6.07 -1.14
C GLU A 55 3.43 4.88 -0.60
N ARG A 56 4.71 5.06 -0.26
CA ARG A 56 5.55 4.02 0.37
C ARG A 56 4.95 3.53 1.68
N GLY A 57 4.40 4.43 2.50
CA GLY A 57 3.71 4.06 3.73
C GLY A 57 2.49 3.17 3.49
N ASN A 58 1.75 3.42 2.42
CA ASN A 58 0.61 2.61 2.02
C ASN A 58 1.05 1.23 1.47
N TYR A 59 2.10 1.19 0.67
CA TYR A 59 2.56 -0.04 0.01
C TYR A 59 3.47 -0.92 0.89
N PHE A 60 3.86 -0.45 2.06
CA PHE A 60 4.79 -1.17 2.95
C PHE A 60 4.42 -2.65 3.15
N PHE A 61 3.16 -2.92 3.50
CA PHE A 61 2.71 -4.29 3.79
C PHE A 61 2.79 -5.19 2.56
N ILE A 62 2.27 -4.74 1.41
CA ILE A 62 2.30 -5.53 0.19
C ILE A 62 3.71 -5.62 -0.41
N ASP A 63 4.59 -4.65 -0.16
CA ASP A 63 6.01 -4.78 -0.52
C ASP A 63 6.63 -5.99 0.18
N VAL A 64 6.35 -6.18 1.48
CA VAL A 64 6.86 -7.33 2.23
C VAL A 64 6.17 -8.62 1.79
N GLN A 65 4.84 -8.65 1.73
CA GLN A 65 4.06 -9.83 1.35
C GLN A 65 4.34 -10.31 -0.07
N SER A 66 4.63 -9.40 -1.01
CA SER A 66 4.90 -9.76 -2.41
C SER A 66 6.35 -10.11 -2.69
N ARG A 67 7.30 -9.57 -1.91
CA ARG A 67 8.75 -9.73 -2.14
C ARG A 67 9.42 -10.67 -1.15
N GLY A 68 8.73 -11.06 -0.08
CA GLY A 68 9.26 -11.92 0.98
C GLY A 68 10.38 -11.27 1.80
N ARG A 69 10.47 -9.95 1.81
CA ARG A 69 11.50 -9.21 2.57
C ARG A 69 11.11 -7.76 2.78
N TYR A 70 11.67 -7.15 3.82
CA TYR A 70 11.51 -5.73 4.07
C TYR A 70 12.20 -4.88 2.99
N PRO A 71 11.51 -3.86 2.43
CA PRO A 71 12.15 -2.94 1.50
C PRO A 71 13.12 -2.00 2.24
N ASN A 72 14.21 -1.62 1.57
CA ASN A 72 15.26 -0.78 2.18
C ASN A 72 14.74 0.54 2.75
N TYR A 73 13.72 1.15 2.14
CA TYR A 73 13.14 2.39 2.66
C TYR A 73 12.49 2.18 4.04
N ALA A 74 11.87 1.03 4.28
CA ALA A 74 11.25 0.71 5.56
C ALA A 74 12.29 0.46 6.65
N LEU A 75 13.38 -0.25 6.32
CA LEU A 75 14.51 -0.44 7.23
C LEU A 75 15.14 0.90 7.63
N LYS A 76 15.28 1.83 6.68
CA LYS A 76 15.78 3.18 6.96
C LYS A 76 14.83 4.03 7.82
N TRP A 77 13.52 3.87 7.66
CA TRP A 77 12.55 4.52 8.56
C TRP A 77 12.67 3.98 9.98
N MET A 78 12.76 2.67 10.13
CA MET A 78 12.89 2.04 11.44
C MET A 78 14.20 2.45 12.12
N GLU A 79 15.31 2.46 11.41
CA GLU A 79 16.62 2.94 11.90
C GLU A 79 16.53 4.39 12.39
N ARG A 80 15.98 5.29 11.57
CA ARG A 80 15.79 6.71 11.92
C ARG A 80 14.92 6.91 13.15
N ASP A 81 13.85 6.12 13.27
CA ASP A 81 12.87 6.22 14.34
C ASP A 81 13.26 5.40 15.58
N GLY A 82 14.46 4.79 15.60
CA GLY A 82 14.96 3.98 16.70
C GLY A 82 14.15 2.72 16.96
N VAL A 83 13.47 2.18 15.93
CA VAL A 83 12.65 0.98 16.04
C VAL A 83 13.51 -0.26 15.94
N VAL A 84 13.40 -1.13 16.96
CA VAL A 84 13.97 -2.47 16.95
C VAL A 84 12.83 -3.47 16.81
N LEU A 85 12.87 -4.26 15.74
CA LEU A 85 11.91 -5.35 15.55
C LEU A 85 12.28 -6.55 16.44
N ASP A 86 11.25 -7.24 16.91
CA ASP A 86 11.36 -8.51 17.61
C ASP A 86 11.58 -9.64 16.59
N TRP A 87 12.75 -9.57 15.93
CA TRP A 87 13.14 -10.42 14.82
C TRP A 87 13.64 -11.77 15.33
N GLN A 88 13.08 -12.87 14.81
CA GLN A 88 13.50 -14.23 15.11
C GLN A 88 14.39 -14.80 14.00
N GLU A 89 15.15 -15.83 14.31
CA GLU A 89 16.12 -16.42 13.38
C GLU A 89 15.49 -16.94 12.07
N GLU A 90 14.26 -17.46 12.15
CA GLU A 90 13.57 -18.04 11.00
C GLU A 90 12.75 -17.02 10.20
N ASP A 91 12.58 -15.79 10.68
CA ASP A 91 11.63 -14.82 10.09
C ASP A 91 11.97 -14.45 8.64
N GLU A 92 13.26 -14.33 8.32
CA GLU A 92 13.69 -14.04 6.96
C GLU A 92 13.31 -15.15 5.98
N GLN A 93 13.51 -16.40 6.38
CA GLN A 93 13.14 -17.57 5.59
C GLN A 93 11.61 -17.68 5.44
N ILE A 94 10.87 -17.49 6.54
CA ILE A 94 9.41 -17.55 6.55
C ILE A 94 8.83 -16.52 5.57
N LEU A 95 9.31 -15.29 5.61
CA LEU A 95 8.86 -14.24 4.69
C LEU A 95 9.19 -14.58 3.24
N ALA A 96 10.41 -15.06 2.97
CA ALA A 96 10.86 -15.39 1.62
C ALA A 96 10.06 -16.53 0.98
N GLU A 97 9.68 -17.54 1.77
CA GLU A 97 8.92 -18.71 1.32
C GLU A 97 7.40 -18.50 1.30
N GLY A 98 6.88 -17.50 2.02
CA GLY A 98 5.45 -17.24 2.17
C GLY A 98 4.97 -16.00 1.40
N THR A 99 5.47 -15.78 0.18
CA THR A 99 5.00 -14.65 -0.65
C THR A 99 3.62 -14.94 -1.24
N VAL A 100 2.78 -13.90 -1.31
CA VAL A 100 1.44 -13.99 -1.90
C VAL A 100 1.47 -14.28 -3.40
N ASP A 101 0.46 -14.97 -3.93
CA ASP A 101 0.36 -15.34 -5.34
C ASP A 101 -0.23 -14.21 -6.18
N PHE A 102 -1.14 -13.42 -5.62
CA PHE A 102 -1.79 -12.30 -6.29
C PHE A 102 -1.95 -11.10 -5.34
N ILE A 103 -2.19 -9.93 -5.92
CA ILE A 103 -2.45 -8.71 -5.17
C ILE A 103 -3.93 -8.35 -5.32
N GLY A 104 -4.68 -8.48 -4.23
CA GLY A 104 -6.00 -7.90 -4.08
C GLY A 104 -5.91 -6.43 -3.69
N PHE A 105 -6.80 -5.60 -4.21
CA PHE A 105 -6.90 -4.22 -3.80
C PHE A 105 -8.30 -3.65 -3.93
N SER A 106 -8.61 -2.66 -3.09
CA SER A 106 -9.80 -1.82 -3.23
C SER A 106 -9.43 -0.53 -3.95
N TYR A 107 -10.28 -0.05 -4.84
CA TYR A 107 -10.13 1.25 -5.46
C TYR A 107 -11.44 2.05 -5.41
N TYR A 108 -11.42 3.16 -4.70
CA TYR A 108 -12.54 4.09 -4.60
C TYR A 108 -12.19 5.48 -5.13
N CYS A 109 -10.98 5.93 -4.87
CA CYS A 109 -10.49 7.25 -5.26
C CYS A 109 -8.96 7.29 -5.27
N SER A 110 -8.41 8.18 -6.06
CA SER A 110 -7.02 8.61 -5.91
C SER A 110 -6.88 9.61 -4.76
N ARG A 111 -5.65 9.88 -4.38
CA ARG A 111 -5.31 10.78 -3.26
C ARG A 111 -4.34 11.84 -3.75
N CYS A 112 -4.22 12.91 -3.00
CA CYS A 112 -3.28 13.98 -3.30
C CYS A 112 -2.53 14.36 -2.02
N ASP A 113 -1.25 14.65 -2.14
CA ASP A 113 -0.41 15.04 -1.01
C ASP A 113 0.51 16.22 -1.36
N THR A 114 0.95 16.94 -0.32
CA THR A 114 1.76 18.15 -0.45
C THR A 114 2.72 18.30 0.73
N ALA A 115 3.85 18.92 0.47
CA ALA A 115 4.80 19.38 1.49
C ALA A 115 4.49 20.80 2.00
N ASP A 116 3.58 21.54 1.32
CA ASP A 116 3.15 22.87 1.74
C ASP A 116 2.30 22.78 3.03
N PRO A 117 2.71 23.40 4.15
CA PRO A 117 1.98 23.33 5.40
C PRO A 117 0.60 24.02 5.36
N GLU A 118 0.43 25.08 4.56
CA GLU A 118 -0.85 25.80 4.44
C GLU A 118 -1.88 24.97 3.67
N VAL A 119 -1.46 24.30 2.60
CA VAL A 119 -2.31 23.38 1.83
C VAL A 119 -2.56 22.10 2.66
N SER A 120 -1.53 21.58 3.31
CA SER A 120 -1.62 20.38 4.17
C SER A 120 -2.59 20.56 5.34
N ALA A 121 -2.71 21.78 5.88
CA ALA A 121 -3.68 22.09 6.94
C ALA A 121 -5.15 21.89 6.50
N LYS A 122 -5.43 21.91 5.19
CA LYS A 122 -6.76 21.74 4.58
C LYS A 122 -7.07 20.27 4.24
N ARG A 123 -6.32 19.30 4.77
CA ARG A 123 -6.57 17.87 4.54
C ARG A 123 -7.94 17.44 5.03
N THR A 124 -8.64 16.70 4.19
CA THR A 124 -9.93 16.08 4.50
C THR A 124 -9.79 14.56 4.57
N ALA A 125 -10.79 13.90 5.16
CA ALA A 125 -10.87 12.45 5.11
C ALA A 125 -11.29 12.02 3.70
N ALA A 126 -10.59 11.00 3.18
CA ALA A 126 -10.95 10.34 1.94
C ALA A 126 -10.82 8.83 2.17
N ASN A 127 -11.93 8.19 2.51
CA ASN A 127 -11.97 6.81 2.97
C ASN A 127 -11.05 6.60 4.20
N ALA A 128 -10.09 5.69 4.14
CA ALA A 128 -9.16 5.39 5.23
C ALA A 128 -8.03 6.42 5.41
N PHE A 129 -7.91 7.40 4.50
CA PHE A 129 -6.77 8.32 4.45
C PHE A 129 -7.18 9.78 4.62
N ARG A 130 -6.23 10.60 5.04
CA ARG A 130 -6.34 12.05 4.97
C ARG A 130 -5.56 12.54 3.75
N THR A 131 -6.21 13.33 2.90
CA THR A 131 -5.69 13.81 1.63
C THR A 131 -5.97 15.30 1.47
N VAL A 132 -5.19 16.00 0.66
CA VAL A 132 -5.57 17.32 0.15
C VAL A 132 -6.42 17.13 -1.11
N ARG A 133 -7.30 18.09 -1.39
CA ARG A 133 -8.12 18.04 -2.61
C ARG A 133 -7.23 18.24 -3.85
N ASN A 134 -7.31 17.31 -4.80
CA ASN A 134 -6.70 17.50 -6.11
C ASN A 134 -7.52 18.57 -6.89
N PRO A 135 -6.90 19.67 -7.34
CA PRO A 135 -7.64 20.75 -8.01
C PRO A 135 -8.17 20.36 -9.39
N HIS A 136 -7.71 19.25 -9.95
CA HIS A 136 -8.07 18.77 -11.29
C HIS A 136 -9.17 17.70 -11.29
N LEU A 137 -9.64 17.26 -10.11
CA LEU A 137 -10.63 16.21 -9.98
C LEU A 137 -11.91 16.73 -9.30
N GLN A 138 -13.05 16.22 -9.77
CA GLN A 138 -14.31 16.37 -9.08
C GLN A 138 -14.33 15.44 -7.86
N ALA A 139 -15.15 15.77 -6.89
CA ALA A 139 -15.38 14.93 -5.72
C ALA A 139 -16.88 14.60 -5.60
N SER A 140 -17.19 13.42 -5.07
CA SER A 140 -18.52 13.01 -4.70
C SER A 140 -19.02 13.82 -3.48
N GLU A 141 -20.26 13.60 -3.06
CA GLU A 141 -20.83 14.22 -1.85
C GLU A 141 -20.04 13.88 -0.58
N TRP A 142 -19.40 12.71 -0.53
CA TRP A 142 -18.53 12.30 0.58
C TRP A 142 -17.11 12.89 0.50
N GLY A 143 -16.83 13.68 -0.54
CA GLY A 143 -15.51 14.27 -0.77
C GLY A 143 -14.50 13.32 -1.42
N TRP A 144 -14.93 12.16 -1.90
CA TRP A 144 -14.05 11.23 -2.60
C TRP A 144 -13.81 11.67 -4.04
N GLN A 145 -12.57 11.75 -4.44
CA GLN A 145 -12.16 12.23 -5.74
C GLN A 145 -12.50 11.21 -6.83
N ILE A 146 -13.27 11.63 -7.83
CA ILE A 146 -13.71 10.77 -8.94
C ILE A 146 -12.58 10.72 -9.97
N ASP A 147 -11.91 9.57 -10.05
CA ASP A 147 -10.73 9.40 -10.90
C ASP A 147 -10.70 8.01 -11.57
N PRO A 148 -11.38 7.86 -12.70
CA PRO A 148 -11.32 6.60 -13.46
C PRO A 148 -9.92 6.29 -14.02
N LEU A 149 -9.14 7.31 -14.36
CA LEU A 149 -7.76 7.12 -14.83
C LEU A 149 -6.83 6.63 -13.70
N GLY A 150 -7.10 7.06 -12.48
CA GLY A 150 -6.36 6.62 -11.29
C GLY A 150 -6.45 5.11 -11.05
N LEU A 151 -7.57 4.48 -11.39
CA LEU A 151 -7.69 3.02 -11.34
C LEU A 151 -6.70 2.36 -12.30
N ARG A 152 -6.64 2.86 -13.55
CA ARG A 152 -5.70 2.34 -14.54
C ARG A 152 -4.24 2.56 -14.13
N LEU A 153 -3.92 3.74 -13.58
CA LEU A 153 -2.58 4.04 -13.08
C LEU A 153 -2.20 3.10 -11.93
N THR A 154 -3.10 2.91 -10.96
CA THR A 154 -2.89 1.99 -9.83
C THR A 154 -2.62 0.56 -10.31
N GLN A 155 -3.37 0.06 -11.31
CA GLN A 155 -3.16 -1.27 -11.85
C GLN A 155 -1.79 -1.39 -12.54
N ASN A 156 -1.42 -0.41 -13.37
CA ASN A 156 -0.12 -0.41 -14.04
C ASN A 156 1.02 -0.36 -13.02
N ASP A 157 0.96 0.53 -12.03
CA ASP A 157 1.98 0.67 -10.99
C ASP A 157 2.15 -0.63 -10.18
N LEU A 158 1.04 -1.27 -9.80
CA LEU A 158 1.08 -2.54 -9.07
C LEU A 158 1.64 -3.66 -9.92
N TYR A 159 1.22 -3.77 -11.18
CA TYR A 159 1.72 -4.81 -12.07
C TYR A 159 3.20 -4.62 -12.39
N ASP A 160 3.60 -3.40 -12.78
CA ASP A 160 5.01 -3.10 -13.09
C ASP A 160 5.93 -3.35 -11.89
N LYS A 161 5.43 -3.10 -10.69
CA LYS A 161 6.20 -3.24 -9.45
C LYS A 161 6.36 -4.67 -8.96
N TYR A 162 5.32 -5.50 -9.12
CA TYR A 162 5.27 -6.83 -8.51
C TYR A 162 5.16 -7.98 -9.50
N GLN A 163 4.73 -7.74 -10.75
CA GLN A 163 4.55 -8.74 -11.82
C GLN A 163 3.67 -9.93 -11.36
N LYS A 164 2.66 -9.64 -10.53
CA LYS A 164 1.69 -10.60 -10.00
C LYS A 164 0.30 -10.34 -10.57
N THR A 165 -0.56 -11.36 -10.60
CA THR A 165 -1.98 -11.20 -10.91
C THR A 165 -2.60 -10.15 -10.00
N LEU A 166 -3.44 -9.28 -10.56
CA LEU A 166 -4.17 -8.26 -9.82
C LEU A 166 -5.64 -8.64 -9.71
N PHE A 167 -6.23 -8.43 -8.53
CA PHE A 167 -7.64 -8.67 -8.27
C PHE A 167 -8.27 -7.45 -7.60
N ILE A 168 -9.22 -6.82 -8.29
CA ILE A 168 -9.99 -5.71 -7.70
C ILE A 168 -11.05 -6.31 -6.79
N CYS A 169 -10.82 -6.26 -5.46
CA CYS A 169 -11.73 -6.81 -4.47
C CYS A 169 -12.95 -5.91 -4.27
N GLU A 170 -12.72 -4.60 -4.31
CA GLU A 170 -13.76 -3.60 -4.05
C GLU A 170 -13.57 -2.37 -4.94
N THR A 171 -14.67 -1.82 -5.42
CA THR A 171 -14.70 -0.55 -6.13
C THR A 171 -16.08 0.09 -5.99
N GLY A 172 -16.16 1.41 -6.10
CA GLY A 172 -17.39 2.16 -6.02
C GLY A 172 -17.18 3.65 -5.82
N MET A 173 -18.27 4.38 -5.74
CA MET A 173 -18.27 5.81 -5.37
C MET A 173 -19.07 5.99 -4.08
N GLY A 174 -18.54 6.80 -3.17
CA GLY A 174 -19.28 7.27 -2.01
C GLY A 174 -20.17 8.46 -2.39
N GLY A 175 -21.48 8.32 -2.23
CA GLY A 175 -22.47 9.35 -2.51
C GLY A 175 -23.80 9.01 -1.85
#